data_dabef9fd38feb77d8bf532174180b076
#
_entry.id   dabef9fd38feb77d8bf532174180b076
#
_cell.length_a   1.000
_cell.length_b   1.000
_cell.length_c   1.000
_cell.angle_alpha   90.00
_cell.angle_beta   90.00
_cell.angle_gamma   90.00
#
_symmetry.space_group_name_H-M   'P 1'
#
loop_
_entity.id
_entity.type
_entity.pdbx_description
1 polymer ?
#
loop_
_entity_poly.entity_id
_entity_poly.type
_entity_poly.pdbx_seq_one_letter_code
_entity_poly.pdbx_strand_id
1 'polypeptide(L)'
;MKEPLLLDKAFQDILQQLELQKDHFFVTGKAGTGKSTLLQLFRKTTGKKVVVLSPTGISALNVQGQTIHSFFQFPPKLMHQGEIFINKRLVRLLSALDAIIIDEVSMVRADVLDAIDFSLKLHRKSVAPFGGVQMLFFGDLFQLPPVVSSQEEREYFRTVYPSPYFFDAHIFKSH
;
A
#
# COMPACT_ATOMS: atom_id res chain seq x y z
N MET A 1 16.95 -7.18 29.64
CA MET A 1 15.48 -7.21 29.56
C MET A 1 15.04 -5.91 28.87
N LYS A 2 14.34 -5.96 27.71
CA LYS A 2 13.76 -4.75 27.13
C LYS A 2 12.56 -4.39 27.98
N GLU A 3 12.50 -3.15 28.45
CA GLU A 3 11.32 -2.62 29.14
C GLU A 3 10.07 -2.88 28.30
N PRO A 4 8.94 -3.28 28.93
CA PRO A 4 7.68 -3.42 28.20
C PRO A 4 7.35 -2.05 27.61
N LEU A 5 7.17 -1.98 26.28
CA LEU A 5 6.65 -0.80 25.60
C LEU A 5 5.26 -0.53 26.23
N LEU A 6 5.19 0.45 27.12
CA LEU A 6 3.93 1.02 27.57
C LEU A 6 3.30 1.70 26.34
N LEU A 7 2.46 0.94 25.65
CA LEU A 7 1.73 1.47 24.50
C LEU A 7 0.77 2.54 25.02
N ASP A 8 0.95 3.75 24.52
CA ASP A 8 0.01 4.82 24.70
C ASP A 8 -1.40 4.36 24.26
N LYS A 9 -2.42 4.83 24.95
CA LYS A 9 -3.83 4.51 24.65
C LYS A 9 -4.16 4.75 23.18
N ALA A 10 -3.64 5.83 22.57
CA ALA A 10 -3.83 6.13 21.15
C ALA A 10 -3.30 5.01 20.24
N PHE A 11 -2.16 4.41 20.55
CA PHE A 11 -1.62 3.27 19.80
C PHE A 11 -2.49 2.02 19.93
N GLN A 12 -3.02 1.76 21.13
CA GLN A 12 -3.91 0.62 21.37
C GLN A 12 -5.20 0.78 20.59
N ASP A 13 -5.79 1.98 20.61
CA ASP A 13 -7.03 2.30 19.90
C ASP A 13 -6.85 2.15 18.37
N ILE A 14 -5.72 2.62 17.81
CA ILE A 14 -5.43 2.44 16.38
C ILE A 14 -5.27 0.95 16.04
N LEU A 15 -4.50 0.19 16.81
CA LEU A 15 -4.34 -1.25 16.58
C LEU A 15 -5.68 -1.98 16.59
N GLN A 16 -6.55 -1.64 17.52
CA GLN A 16 -7.89 -2.22 17.60
C GLN A 16 -8.73 -1.86 16.37
N GLN A 17 -8.69 -0.61 15.90
CA GLN A 17 -9.39 -0.20 14.68
C GLN A 17 -8.88 -0.95 13.45
N LEU A 18 -7.55 -1.04 13.26
CA LEU A 18 -6.95 -1.77 12.15
C LEU A 18 -7.33 -3.26 12.15
N GLU A 19 -7.51 -3.86 13.33
CA GLU A 19 -7.89 -5.26 13.47
C GLU A 19 -9.38 -5.50 13.21
N LEU A 20 -10.26 -4.71 13.83
CA LEU A 20 -11.68 -4.96 13.85
C LEU A 20 -12.42 -4.40 12.62
N GLN A 21 -11.98 -3.30 12.06
CA GLN A 21 -12.62 -2.66 10.92
C GLN A 21 -12.14 -3.26 9.60
N LYS A 22 -12.94 -3.11 8.55
CA LYS A 22 -12.61 -3.52 7.18
C LYS A 22 -12.32 -2.34 6.26
N ASP A 23 -12.45 -1.12 6.78
CA ASP A 23 -12.17 0.10 6.03
C ASP A 23 -10.68 0.20 5.67
N HIS A 24 -10.40 0.98 4.63
CA HIS A 24 -9.03 1.34 4.29
C HIS A 24 -8.56 2.47 5.23
N PHE A 25 -7.30 2.40 5.68
CA PHE A 25 -6.74 3.39 6.61
C PHE A 25 -5.51 4.06 6.02
N PHE A 26 -5.40 5.35 6.28
CA PHE A 26 -4.15 6.09 6.09
C PHE A 26 -3.59 6.52 7.44
N VAL A 27 -2.51 5.88 7.84
CA VAL A 27 -1.77 6.17 9.07
C VAL A 27 -0.65 7.15 8.73
N THR A 28 -0.86 8.40 9.08
CA THR A 28 0.10 9.47 8.80
C THR A 28 0.70 10.07 10.06
N GLY A 29 1.83 10.74 9.91
CA GLY A 29 2.53 11.44 10.99
C GLY A 29 3.96 11.75 10.58
N LYS A 30 4.59 12.72 11.24
CA LYS A 30 5.99 13.12 10.98
C LYS A 30 6.98 11.97 11.21
N ALA A 31 8.19 12.10 10.71
CA ALA A 31 9.29 11.19 11.04
C ALA A 31 9.44 11.04 12.56
N GLY A 32 9.68 9.82 13.03
CA GLY A 32 9.87 9.55 14.46
C GLY A 32 8.60 9.44 15.31
N THR A 33 7.38 9.58 14.74
CA THR A 33 6.11 9.47 15.50
C THR A 33 5.70 8.02 15.80
N GLY A 34 6.52 7.03 15.47
CA GLY A 34 6.24 5.64 15.78
C GLY A 34 5.45 4.86 14.73
N LYS A 35 5.23 5.40 13.51
CA LYS A 35 4.52 4.68 12.43
C LYS A 35 5.07 3.28 12.16
N SER A 36 6.40 3.16 12.02
CA SER A 36 7.05 1.86 11.76
C SER A 36 6.93 0.92 12.96
N THR A 37 6.91 1.45 14.19
CA THR A 37 6.66 0.67 15.40
C THR A 37 5.23 0.13 15.42
N LEU A 38 4.26 0.98 15.07
CA LEU A 38 2.85 0.60 14.96
C LEU A 38 2.66 -0.50 13.90
N LEU A 39 3.25 -0.31 12.72
CA LEU A 39 3.22 -1.29 11.63
C LEU A 39 3.77 -2.65 12.08
N GLN A 40 4.97 -2.65 12.69
CA GLN A 40 5.61 -3.88 13.16
C GLN A 40 4.80 -4.56 14.26
N LEU A 41 4.20 -3.77 15.16
CA LEU A 41 3.37 -4.30 16.22
C LEU A 41 2.09 -4.91 15.67
N PHE A 42 1.37 -4.18 14.79
CA PHE A 42 0.19 -4.71 14.11
C PHE A 42 0.51 -6.02 13.38
N ARG A 43 1.58 -6.06 12.59
CA ARG A 43 2.00 -7.28 11.88
C ARG A 43 2.25 -8.47 12.81
N LYS A 44 2.75 -8.23 14.03
CA LYS A 44 3.05 -9.29 15.02
C LYS A 44 1.83 -9.76 15.79
N THR A 45 0.84 -8.91 15.96
CA THR A 45 -0.30 -9.17 16.85
C THR A 45 -1.60 -9.46 16.10
N THR A 46 -1.70 -9.07 14.83
CA THR A 46 -2.91 -9.28 14.02
C THR A 46 -3.20 -10.75 13.77
N GLY A 47 -4.48 -11.13 13.83
CA GLY A 47 -4.98 -12.41 13.34
C GLY A 47 -5.19 -12.46 11.83
N LYS A 48 -5.08 -11.32 11.13
CA LYS A 48 -5.26 -11.20 9.68
C LYS A 48 -4.04 -11.76 8.92
N LYS A 49 -4.28 -12.33 7.75
CA LYS A 49 -3.21 -12.67 6.79
C LYS A 49 -2.78 -11.42 6.06
N VAL A 50 -1.64 -10.87 6.45
CA VAL A 50 -1.13 -9.59 5.95
C VAL A 50 0.17 -9.76 5.16
N VAL A 51 0.38 -8.87 4.19
CA VAL A 51 1.66 -8.65 3.53
C VAL A 51 2.06 -7.18 3.70
N VAL A 52 3.36 -6.94 3.88
CA VAL A 52 3.92 -5.58 3.96
C VAL A 52 4.66 -5.30 2.66
N LEU A 53 4.27 -4.24 2.00
CA LEU A 53 4.84 -3.79 0.73
C LEU A 53 5.41 -2.38 0.87
N SER A 54 6.37 -2.06 0.01
CA SER A 54 7.03 -0.75 -0.02
C SER A 54 7.39 -0.35 -1.45
N PRO A 55 7.49 0.93 -1.77
CA PRO A 55 7.86 1.38 -3.11
C PRO A 55 9.31 1.08 -3.48
N THR A 56 10.22 1.04 -2.50
CA THR A 56 11.66 0.84 -2.73
C THR A 56 12.21 -0.41 -2.04
N GLY A 57 13.34 -0.94 -2.55
CA GLY A 57 14.01 -2.09 -1.94
C GLY A 57 14.52 -1.80 -0.53
N ILE A 58 15.03 -0.59 -0.29
CA ILE A 58 15.57 -0.19 1.03
C ILE A 58 14.44 -0.14 2.06
N SER A 59 13.33 0.53 1.75
CA SER A 59 12.19 0.58 2.66
C SER A 59 11.57 -0.81 2.88
N ALA A 60 11.50 -1.65 1.86
CA ALA A 60 11.04 -3.03 2.00
C ALA A 60 11.91 -3.85 2.97
N LEU A 61 13.23 -3.70 2.92
CA LEU A 61 14.15 -4.35 3.86
C LEU A 61 13.92 -3.89 5.29
N ASN A 62 13.74 -2.59 5.51
CA ASN A 62 13.53 -2.01 6.85
C ASN A 62 12.28 -2.57 7.55
N VAL A 63 11.23 -2.87 6.80
CA VAL A 63 9.99 -3.44 7.34
C VAL A 63 9.89 -4.96 7.15
N GLN A 64 10.96 -5.60 6.68
CA GLN A 64 11.00 -7.04 6.37
C GLN A 64 9.84 -7.44 5.43
N GLY A 65 9.55 -6.58 4.47
CA GLY A 65 8.52 -6.72 3.46
C GLY A 65 9.08 -7.02 2.08
N GLN A 66 8.29 -6.71 1.06
CA GLN A 66 8.65 -6.82 -0.35
C GLN A 66 8.38 -5.50 -1.08
N THR A 67 8.99 -5.30 -2.24
CA THR A 67 8.60 -4.16 -3.09
C THR A 67 7.27 -4.44 -3.77
N ILE A 68 6.48 -3.39 -4.00
CA ILE A 68 5.20 -3.47 -4.73
C ILE A 68 5.41 -4.15 -6.09
N HIS A 69 6.41 -3.71 -6.85
CA HIS A 69 6.71 -4.23 -8.18
C HIS A 69 7.05 -5.73 -8.16
N SER A 70 7.87 -6.16 -7.21
CA SER A 70 8.22 -7.58 -7.06
C SER A 70 7.02 -8.44 -6.66
N PHE A 71 6.21 -7.96 -5.74
CA PHE A 71 5.05 -8.71 -5.23
C PHE A 71 3.98 -8.93 -6.30
N PHE A 72 3.58 -7.84 -7.00
CA PHE A 72 2.58 -7.87 -8.06
C PHE A 72 3.13 -8.26 -9.43
N GLN A 73 4.46 -8.41 -9.56
CA GLN A 73 5.17 -8.67 -10.82
C GLN A 73 4.97 -7.55 -11.84
N PHE A 74 4.89 -6.32 -11.36
CA PHE A 74 4.79 -5.15 -12.23
C PHE A 74 6.14 -4.79 -12.82
N PRO A 75 6.20 -4.42 -14.10
CA PRO A 75 7.41 -3.88 -14.71
C PRO A 75 7.73 -2.48 -14.15
N PRO A 76 9.02 -2.08 -14.08
CA PRO A 76 9.42 -0.76 -13.60
C PRO A 76 9.23 0.33 -14.67
N LYS A 77 7.99 0.56 -15.08
CA LYS A 77 7.58 1.57 -16.07
C LYS A 77 6.22 2.15 -15.71
N LEU A 78 5.68 3.04 -16.56
CA LEU A 78 4.28 3.47 -16.45
C LEU A 78 3.34 2.26 -16.45
N MET A 79 2.37 2.27 -15.53
CA MET A 79 1.43 1.18 -15.39
C MET A 79 0.15 1.44 -16.17
N HIS A 80 -0.17 0.49 -17.06
CA HIS A 80 -1.43 0.48 -17.79
C HIS A 80 -2.23 -0.77 -17.44
N GLN A 81 -3.53 -0.62 -17.14
CA GLN A 81 -4.38 -1.74 -16.75
C GLN A 81 -4.43 -2.85 -17.81
N GLY A 82 -4.36 -2.52 -19.09
CA GLY A 82 -4.32 -3.48 -20.19
C GLY A 82 -3.09 -4.39 -20.23
N GLU A 83 -2.06 -4.10 -19.44
CA GLU A 83 -0.84 -4.91 -19.34
C GLU A 83 -0.84 -5.89 -18.14
N ILE A 84 -1.91 -5.89 -17.35
CA ILE A 84 -2.04 -6.77 -16.18
C ILE A 84 -2.89 -7.98 -16.56
N PHE A 85 -2.26 -9.15 -16.54
CA PHE A 85 -2.89 -10.42 -16.91
C PHE A 85 -3.04 -11.34 -15.70
N ILE A 86 -4.01 -12.26 -15.79
CA ILE A 86 -4.25 -13.25 -14.74
C ILE A 86 -3.02 -14.17 -14.58
N ASN A 87 -2.53 -14.26 -13.37
CA ASN A 87 -1.44 -15.15 -12.97
C ASN A 87 -1.92 -16.11 -11.88
N LYS A 88 -1.86 -17.43 -12.14
CA LYS A 88 -2.33 -18.46 -11.20
C LYS A 88 -1.66 -18.40 -9.82
N ARG A 89 -0.38 -18.02 -9.77
CA ARG A 89 0.36 -17.84 -8.50
C ARG A 89 -0.22 -16.66 -7.71
N LEU A 90 -0.43 -15.52 -8.39
CA LEU A 90 -1.04 -14.34 -7.76
C LEU A 90 -2.49 -14.61 -7.34
N VAL A 91 -3.28 -15.34 -8.10
CA VAL A 91 -4.63 -15.74 -7.70
C VAL A 91 -4.63 -16.41 -6.33
N ARG A 92 -3.78 -17.43 -6.13
CA ARG A 92 -3.69 -18.14 -4.84
C ARG A 92 -3.22 -17.23 -3.72
N LEU A 93 -2.19 -16.41 -3.98
CA LEU A 93 -1.61 -15.52 -2.99
C LEU A 93 -2.61 -14.43 -2.57
N LEU A 94 -3.16 -13.71 -3.54
CA LEU A 94 -4.06 -12.58 -3.29
C LEU A 94 -5.41 -13.02 -2.70
N SER A 95 -5.91 -14.19 -3.09
CA SER A 95 -7.17 -14.73 -2.51
C SER A 95 -7.05 -15.06 -1.02
N ALA A 96 -5.85 -15.30 -0.53
CA ALA A 96 -5.64 -15.65 0.86
C ALA A 96 -5.42 -14.42 1.78
N LEU A 97 -5.24 -13.23 1.23
CA LEU A 97 -4.93 -12.01 2.00
C LEU A 97 -6.20 -11.37 2.56
N ASP A 98 -6.12 -10.97 3.82
CA ASP A 98 -7.11 -10.13 4.49
C ASP A 98 -6.76 -8.65 4.39
N ALA A 99 -5.46 -8.32 4.47
CA ALA A 99 -5.00 -6.94 4.34
C ALA A 99 -3.64 -6.82 3.64
N ILE A 100 -3.41 -5.67 3.02
CA ILE A 100 -2.12 -5.25 2.44
C ILE A 100 -1.71 -3.97 3.14
N ILE A 101 -0.50 -3.96 3.68
CA ILE A 101 0.13 -2.79 4.28
C ILE A 101 1.08 -2.21 3.24
N ILE A 102 0.94 -0.92 2.94
CA ILE A 102 1.89 -0.18 2.10
C ILE A 102 2.61 0.84 2.98
N ASP A 103 3.89 0.59 3.23
CA ASP A 103 4.77 1.53 3.92
C ASP A 103 5.38 2.52 2.93
N GLU A 104 5.72 3.73 3.40
CA GLU A 104 6.22 4.86 2.59
C GLU A 104 5.31 5.18 1.39
N VAL A 105 4.00 5.18 1.63
CA VAL A 105 3.00 5.38 0.57
C VAL A 105 3.13 6.73 -0.16
N SER A 106 3.73 7.74 0.46
CA SER A 106 4.01 9.04 -0.17
C SER A 106 4.83 8.93 -1.46
N MET A 107 5.65 7.88 -1.58
CA MET A 107 6.45 7.60 -2.77
C MET A 107 5.72 6.75 -3.82
N VAL A 108 4.51 6.29 -3.54
CA VAL A 108 3.73 5.46 -4.48
C VAL A 108 3.03 6.37 -5.48
N ARG A 109 3.21 6.07 -6.76
CA ARG A 109 2.54 6.81 -7.84
C ARG A 109 1.08 6.39 -7.98
N ALA A 110 0.25 7.31 -8.47
CA ALA A 110 -1.18 7.09 -8.70
C ALA A 110 -1.45 5.92 -9.68
N ASP A 111 -0.68 5.82 -10.76
CA ASP A 111 -0.79 4.72 -11.73
C ASP A 111 -0.48 3.35 -11.12
N VAL A 112 0.51 3.30 -10.22
CA VAL A 112 0.84 2.07 -9.49
C VAL A 112 -0.27 1.67 -8.52
N LEU A 113 -0.91 2.64 -7.86
CA LEU A 113 -2.03 2.33 -6.96
C LEU A 113 -3.26 1.83 -7.72
N ASP A 114 -3.59 2.45 -8.85
CA ASP A 114 -4.65 1.96 -9.73
C ASP A 114 -4.34 0.57 -10.32
N ALA A 115 -3.06 0.29 -10.61
CA ALA A 115 -2.62 -1.04 -11.03
C ALA A 115 -2.79 -2.09 -9.92
N ILE A 116 -2.52 -1.73 -8.65
CA ILE A 116 -2.78 -2.58 -7.49
C ILE A 116 -4.27 -2.90 -7.37
N ASP A 117 -5.13 -1.88 -7.44
CA ASP A 117 -6.58 -2.07 -7.40
C ASP A 117 -7.07 -2.98 -8.52
N PHE A 118 -6.65 -2.71 -9.75
CA PHE A 118 -7.02 -3.52 -10.90
C PHE A 118 -6.54 -4.97 -10.76
N SER A 119 -5.29 -5.17 -10.35
CA SER A 119 -4.73 -6.51 -10.14
C SER A 119 -5.50 -7.28 -9.06
N LEU A 120 -5.83 -6.64 -7.95
CA LEU A 120 -6.61 -7.26 -6.88
C LEU A 120 -8.03 -7.63 -7.34
N LYS A 121 -8.72 -6.75 -8.03
CA LYS A 121 -10.05 -7.02 -8.62
C LYS A 121 -10.00 -8.20 -9.58
N LEU A 122 -9.02 -8.20 -10.48
CA LEU A 122 -8.85 -9.23 -11.51
C LEU A 122 -8.58 -10.61 -10.90
N HIS A 123 -7.60 -10.71 -9.99
CA HIS A 123 -7.17 -12.00 -9.43
C HIS A 123 -8.13 -12.55 -8.38
N ARG A 124 -8.88 -11.68 -7.69
CA ARG A 124 -9.88 -12.10 -6.70
C ARG A 124 -11.29 -12.24 -7.28
N LYS A 125 -11.46 -11.89 -8.58
CA LYS A 125 -12.77 -11.89 -9.26
C LYS A 125 -13.81 -11.07 -8.50
N SER A 126 -13.44 -9.89 -8.03
CA SER A 126 -14.26 -9.01 -7.21
C SER A 126 -14.25 -7.60 -7.81
N VAL A 127 -15.42 -6.94 -7.83
CA VAL A 127 -15.55 -5.54 -8.29
C VAL A 127 -15.38 -4.54 -7.14
N ALA A 128 -15.33 -5.02 -5.91
CA ALA A 128 -15.13 -4.17 -4.74
C ALA A 128 -13.77 -3.44 -4.81
N PRO A 129 -13.62 -2.25 -4.23
CA PRO A 129 -12.35 -1.56 -4.10
C PRO A 129 -11.26 -2.50 -3.60
N PHE A 130 -10.11 -2.48 -4.26
CA PHE A 130 -8.98 -3.36 -3.99
C PHE A 130 -9.35 -4.86 -3.90
N GLY A 131 -10.37 -5.28 -4.68
CA GLY A 131 -10.84 -6.68 -4.67
C GLY A 131 -11.39 -7.13 -3.31
N GLY A 132 -11.76 -6.20 -2.43
CA GLY A 132 -12.23 -6.46 -1.07
C GLY A 132 -11.10 -6.75 -0.06
N VAL A 133 -9.84 -6.47 -0.40
CA VAL A 133 -8.70 -6.54 0.54
C VAL A 133 -8.62 -5.21 1.30
N GLN A 134 -8.44 -5.27 2.61
CA GLN A 134 -8.21 -4.06 3.41
C GLN A 134 -6.85 -3.46 3.05
N MET A 135 -6.81 -2.16 2.74
CA MET A 135 -5.57 -1.43 2.48
C MET A 135 -5.20 -0.57 3.68
N LEU A 136 -3.97 -0.74 4.15
CA LEU A 136 -3.40 0.02 5.26
C LEU A 136 -2.19 0.80 4.74
N PHE A 137 -2.38 2.09 4.53
CA PHE A 137 -1.36 2.99 4.01
C PHE A 137 -0.61 3.65 5.15
N PHE A 138 0.71 3.54 5.16
CA PHE A 138 1.59 4.19 6.13
C PHE A 138 2.51 5.16 5.40
N GLY A 139 2.62 6.40 5.88
CA GLY A 139 3.50 7.37 5.25
C GLY A 139 3.39 8.77 5.84
N ASP A 140 4.18 9.67 5.26
CA ASP A 140 4.21 11.07 5.60
C ASP A 140 4.24 11.87 4.29
N LEU A 141 3.18 12.63 4.00
CA LEU A 141 3.05 13.39 2.75
C LEU A 141 4.06 14.54 2.63
N PHE A 142 4.75 14.89 3.73
CA PHE A 142 5.80 15.90 3.73
C PHE A 142 7.20 15.30 3.52
N GLN A 143 7.30 13.96 3.35
CA GLN A 143 8.54 13.27 2.99
C GLN A 143 8.68 13.17 1.46
N LEU A 144 9.48 12.19 1.00
CA LEU A 144 9.79 12.07 -0.42
C LEU A 144 8.54 11.83 -1.28
N PRO A 145 8.38 12.64 -2.35
CA PRO A 145 7.28 12.46 -3.29
C PRO A 145 7.51 11.27 -4.22
N PRO A 146 6.48 10.87 -5.00
CA PRO A 146 6.64 9.91 -6.06
C PRO A 146 7.66 10.38 -7.11
N VAL A 147 8.48 9.47 -7.61
CA VAL A 147 9.48 9.79 -8.64
C VAL A 147 8.82 9.72 -10.02
N VAL A 148 8.91 10.84 -10.75
CA VAL A 148 8.52 10.97 -12.16
C VAL A 148 9.75 11.46 -12.91
N SER A 149 10.45 10.54 -13.58
CA SER A 149 11.81 10.79 -14.09
C SER A 149 11.83 11.25 -15.55
N SER A 150 11.06 10.61 -16.43
CA SER A 150 11.08 10.89 -17.86
C SER A 150 10.11 12.01 -18.26
N GLN A 151 10.32 12.58 -19.46
CA GLN A 151 9.38 13.53 -20.02
C GLN A 151 8.04 12.88 -20.33
N GLU A 152 8.06 11.65 -20.85
CA GLU A 152 6.89 10.85 -21.14
C GLU A 152 6.02 10.62 -19.88
N GLU A 153 6.66 10.25 -18.76
CA GLU A 153 5.95 10.12 -17.48
C GLU A 153 5.30 11.43 -17.04
N ARG A 154 6.02 12.56 -17.14
CA ARG A 154 5.47 13.88 -16.78
C ARG A 154 4.27 14.26 -17.62
N GLU A 155 4.31 13.97 -18.92
CA GLU A 155 3.22 14.26 -19.86
C GLU A 155 2.01 13.37 -19.58
N TYR A 156 2.25 12.10 -19.32
CA TYR A 156 1.21 11.14 -18.91
C TYR A 156 0.49 11.60 -17.65
N PHE A 157 1.22 11.93 -16.59
CA PHE A 157 0.59 12.38 -15.34
C PHE A 157 -0.17 13.70 -15.50
N ARG A 158 0.29 14.62 -16.34
CA ARG A 158 -0.45 15.88 -16.61
C ARG A 158 -1.79 15.65 -17.28
N THR A 159 -1.92 14.59 -18.10
CA THR A 159 -3.13 14.31 -18.88
C THR A 159 -4.10 13.37 -18.17
N VAL A 160 -3.56 12.44 -17.36
CA VAL A 160 -4.35 11.34 -16.79
C VAL A 160 -4.70 11.55 -15.33
N TYR A 161 -3.82 12.21 -14.55
CA TYR A 161 -4.00 12.42 -13.12
C TYR A 161 -3.85 13.89 -12.74
N PRO A 162 -4.51 14.38 -11.66
CA PRO A 162 -4.25 15.72 -11.11
C PRO A 162 -2.84 15.87 -10.59
N SER A 163 -2.26 14.81 -10.02
CA SER A 163 -0.88 14.74 -9.59
C SER A 163 -0.36 13.29 -9.60
N PRO A 164 0.95 13.06 -9.50
CA PRO A 164 1.49 11.71 -9.42
C PRO A 164 1.28 11.02 -8.06
N TYR A 165 0.77 11.69 -7.04
CA TYR A 165 0.58 11.12 -5.71
C TYR A 165 -0.51 10.05 -5.67
N PHE A 166 -0.33 9.06 -4.81
CA PHE A 166 -1.25 7.93 -4.64
C PHE A 166 -2.70 8.35 -4.37
N PHE A 167 -2.93 9.43 -3.62
CA PHE A 167 -4.28 9.91 -3.30
C PHE A 167 -5.02 10.53 -4.49
N ASP A 168 -4.34 10.79 -5.60
CA ASP A 168 -4.94 11.20 -6.87
C ASP A 168 -5.23 10.03 -7.82
N ALA A 169 -5.01 8.79 -7.37
CA ALA A 169 -5.41 7.59 -8.10
C ALA A 169 -6.93 7.57 -8.35
N HIS A 170 -7.33 7.02 -9.49
CA HIS A 170 -8.74 6.97 -9.91
C HIS A 170 -9.61 6.16 -8.95
N ILE A 171 -9.04 5.16 -8.28
CA ILE A 171 -9.76 4.35 -7.29
C ILE A 171 -10.40 5.20 -6.19
N PHE A 172 -9.78 6.30 -5.76
CA PHE A 172 -10.34 7.19 -4.73
C PHE A 172 -11.37 8.18 -5.26
N LYS A 173 -11.52 8.32 -6.58
CA LYS A 173 -12.53 9.20 -7.21
C LYS A 173 -13.82 8.48 -7.56
N SER A 174 -13.78 7.16 -7.58
CA SER A 174 -14.89 6.32 -8.00
C SER A 174 -15.78 5.87 -6.84
N HIS A 175 -15.47 6.32 -5.62
CA HIS A 175 -16.17 5.89 -4.39
C HIS A 175 -16.39 7.02 -3.41
#